data_62bb03a5e298334bc12e8afd3b776066
#
_entry.id   62bb03a5e298334bc12e8afd3b776066
#
_cell.length_a   1.000
_cell.length_b   1.000
_cell.length_c   1.000
_cell.angle_alpha   90.00
_cell.angle_beta   90.00
_cell.angle_gamma   90.00
#
_symmetry.space_group_name_H-M   'P 1'
#
loop_
_entity.id
_entity.type
_entity.pdbx_description
1 polymer ?
#
loop_
_entity_poly.entity_id
_entity_poly.type
_entity_poly.pdbx_seq_one_letter_code
_entity_poly.pdbx_strand_id
1 'polypeptide(L)'
;GWKACGGIMVEFALSEEQEMLRELAHEFARDIVRPNAEHWDDKSEFPTEAIAEAHALGLTNLHIPAEYGGMGMGILDEVLVSEEFSWGDPGFGTAAYSNGLTVGPVITGGTEEQKAEYLGRLVKEPLIASYCVTEPGAGSDVASIQTTAVRDGDHYILNGQKMWITGAGQADWFFVLAYTDKSAGYK
;
A
#
# COMPACT_ATOMS: atom_id res chain seq x y z
N GLY A 1 -31.98 36.36 -10.99
CA GLY A 1 -31.62 35.41 -11.99
C GLY A 1 -30.18 34.96 -11.77
N TRP A 2 -29.94 33.82 -11.18
CA TRP A 2 -28.63 33.16 -11.12
C TRP A 2 -28.33 32.58 -12.49
N LYS A 3 -27.33 33.11 -13.16
CA LYS A 3 -26.76 32.45 -14.35
C LYS A 3 -25.95 31.27 -13.85
N ALA A 4 -26.36 30.05 -14.19
CA ALA A 4 -25.56 28.86 -14.02
C ALA A 4 -24.25 29.04 -14.83
N CYS A 5 -23.15 29.28 -14.15
CA CYS A 5 -21.82 28.94 -14.69
C CYS A 5 -21.87 27.44 -14.94
N GLY A 6 -21.37 26.99 -16.11
CA GLY A 6 -21.32 25.58 -16.49
C GLY A 6 -20.68 24.76 -15.39
N GLY A 7 -21.49 24.32 -14.44
CA GLY A 7 -21.06 23.55 -13.30
C GLY A 7 -20.81 22.14 -13.76
N ILE A 8 -19.60 21.64 -13.48
CA ILE A 8 -19.35 20.22 -13.36
C ILE A 8 -20.33 19.75 -12.28
N MET A 9 -21.41 19.04 -12.68
CA MET A 9 -22.25 18.35 -11.70
C MET A 9 -21.35 17.24 -11.12
N VAL A 10 -21.08 17.33 -9.82
CA VAL A 10 -20.45 16.22 -9.09
C VAL A 10 -21.50 15.13 -9.01
N GLU A 11 -21.28 14.05 -9.73
CA GLU A 11 -22.10 12.85 -9.62
C GLU A 11 -21.53 11.99 -8.48
N PHE A 12 -22.42 11.57 -7.58
CA PHE A 12 -22.07 10.71 -6.44
C PHE A 12 -22.36 9.23 -6.72
N ALA A 13 -22.92 8.92 -7.88
CA ALA A 13 -23.12 7.54 -8.31
C ALA A 13 -21.80 6.92 -8.74
N LEU A 14 -21.61 5.65 -8.42
CA LEU A 14 -20.49 4.86 -8.91
C LEU A 14 -20.71 4.51 -10.40
N SER A 15 -19.62 4.34 -11.14
CA SER A 15 -19.70 3.77 -12.48
C SER A 15 -20.04 2.27 -12.42
N GLU A 16 -20.50 1.71 -13.54
CA GLU A 16 -20.75 0.25 -13.61
C GLU A 16 -19.49 -0.57 -13.28
N GLU A 17 -18.32 -0.11 -13.71
CA GLU A 17 -17.03 -0.74 -13.41
C GLU A 17 -16.71 -0.69 -11.92
N GLN A 18 -16.98 0.44 -11.27
CA GLN A 18 -16.80 0.61 -9.82
C GLN A 18 -17.76 -0.26 -8.99
N GLU A 19 -19.02 -0.36 -9.43
CA GLU A 19 -19.98 -1.27 -8.80
C GLU A 19 -19.54 -2.73 -8.92
N MET A 20 -19.09 -3.17 -10.11
CA MET A 20 -18.57 -4.54 -10.30
C MET A 20 -17.33 -4.80 -9.46
N LEU A 21 -16.40 -3.84 -9.38
CA LEU A 21 -15.20 -3.96 -8.54
C LEU A 21 -15.55 -4.10 -7.06
N ARG A 22 -16.49 -3.26 -6.58
CA ARG A 22 -16.96 -3.31 -5.21
C ARG A 22 -17.66 -4.64 -4.90
N GLU A 23 -18.51 -5.14 -5.81
CA GLU A 23 -19.22 -6.40 -5.64
C GLU A 23 -18.23 -7.58 -5.58
N LEU A 24 -17.24 -7.63 -6.47
CA LEU A 24 -16.18 -8.64 -6.44
C LEU A 24 -15.40 -8.61 -5.11
N ALA A 25 -15.04 -7.41 -4.64
CA ALA A 25 -14.35 -7.26 -3.36
C ALA A 25 -15.23 -7.69 -2.17
N HIS A 26 -16.54 -7.38 -2.22
CA HIS A 26 -17.50 -7.81 -1.21
C HIS A 26 -17.65 -9.34 -1.16
N GLU A 27 -17.79 -9.97 -2.32
CA GLU A 27 -17.89 -11.43 -2.40
C GLU A 27 -16.63 -12.09 -1.82
N PHE A 28 -15.46 -11.61 -2.19
CA PHE A 28 -14.20 -12.09 -1.62
C PHE A 28 -14.13 -11.87 -0.10
N ALA A 29 -14.52 -10.69 0.37
CA ALA A 29 -14.54 -10.40 1.80
C ALA A 29 -15.51 -11.29 2.58
N ARG A 30 -16.70 -11.53 2.02
CA ARG A 30 -17.72 -12.39 2.61
C ARG A 30 -17.30 -13.85 2.70
N ASP A 31 -16.71 -14.38 1.62
CA ASP A 31 -16.50 -15.80 1.45
C ASP A 31 -15.12 -16.27 1.95
N ILE A 32 -14.11 -15.38 1.92
CA ILE A 32 -12.74 -15.71 2.31
C ILE A 32 -12.31 -14.95 3.56
N VAL A 33 -12.47 -13.62 3.60
CA VAL A 33 -11.90 -12.82 4.69
C VAL A 33 -12.65 -13.05 5.99
N ARG A 34 -13.95 -12.82 5.98
CA ARG A 34 -14.79 -12.84 7.19
C ARG A 34 -14.81 -14.19 7.92
N PRO A 35 -14.86 -15.35 7.23
CA PRO A 35 -14.82 -16.64 7.91
C PRO A 35 -13.48 -16.97 8.58
N ASN A 36 -12.39 -16.34 8.14
CA ASN A 36 -11.04 -16.58 8.66
C ASN A 36 -10.56 -15.53 9.68
N ALA A 37 -11.29 -14.42 9.85
CA ALA A 37 -10.88 -13.28 10.68
C ALA A 37 -10.56 -13.69 12.13
N GLU A 38 -11.44 -14.46 12.79
CA GLU A 38 -11.24 -14.94 14.15
C GLU A 38 -9.99 -15.82 14.28
N HIS A 39 -9.75 -16.69 13.27
CA HIS A 39 -8.57 -17.54 13.26
C HIS A 39 -7.27 -16.74 13.17
N TRP A 40 -7.20 -15.77 12.26
CA TRP A 40 -6.01 -14.94 12.10
C TRP A 40 -5.70 -14.11 13.35
N ASP A 41 -6.74 -13.57 14.00
CA ASP A 41 -6.60 -12.81 15.24
C ASP A 41 -6.12 -13.71 16.39
N ASP A 42 -6.80 -14.83 16.64
CA ASP A 42 -6.45 -15.78 17.70
C ASP A 42 -5.04 -16.35 17.57
N LYS A 43 -4.57 -16.59 16.36
CA LYS A 43 -3.24 -17.16 16.08
C LYS A 43 -2.17 -16.11 15.84
N SER A 44 -2.54 -14.83 15.77
CA SER A 44 -1.64 -13.75 15.33
C SER A 44 -0.97 -14.10 13.98
N GLU A 45 -1.76 -14.66 13.08
CA GLU A 45 -1.31 -15.15 11.78
C GLU A 45 -1.48 -14.07 10.71
N PHE A 46 -0.45 -13.86 9.89
CA PHE A 46 -0.54 -12.94 8.77
C PHE A 46 -1.25 -13.65 7.59
N PRO A 47 -2.28 -13.04 6.96
CA PRO A 47 -3.17 -13.70 6.01
C PRO A 47 -2.56 -13.82 4.60
N THR A 48 -1.36 -14.40 4.48
CA THR A 48 -0.57 -14.44 3.24
C THR A 48 -1.32 -15.10 2.08
N GLU A 49 -1.98 -16.23 2.34
CA GLU A 49 -2.69 -16.98 1.30
C GLU A 49 -3.89 -16.20 0.77
N ALA A 50 -4.66 -15.56 1.65
CA ALA A 50 -5.80 -14.73 1.26
C ALA A 50 -5.35 -13.46 0.51
N ILE A 51 -4.21 -12.87 0.85
CA ILE A 51 -3.64 -11.75 0.10
C ILE A 51 -3.22 -12.21 -1.31
N ALA A 52 -2.62 -13.39 -1.44
CA ALA A 52 -2.26 -13.93 -2.74
C ALA A 52 -3.50 -14.23 -3.60
N GLU A 53 -4.60 -14.70 -3.02
CA GLU A 53 -5.86 -14.91 -3.71
C GLU A 53 -6.49 -13.57 -4.14
N ALA A 54 -6.51 -12.56 -3.28
CA ALA A 54 -6.96 -11.21 -3.62
C ALA A 54 -6.13 -10.61 -4.77
N HIS A 55 -4.80 -10.85 -4.77
CA HIS A 55 -3.92 -10.43 -5.86
C HIS A 55 -4.28 -11.15 -7.18
N ALA A 56 -4.53 -12.45 -7.16
CA ALA A 56 -4.92 -13.22 -8.34
C ALA A 56 -6.26 -12.74 -8.95
N LEU A 57 -7.16 -12.19 -8.11
CA LEU A 57 -8.42 -11.58 -8.53
C LEU A 57 -8.25 -10.11 -8.99
N GLY A 58 -7.04 -9.55 -8.92
CA GLY A 58 -6.79 -8.15 -9.28
C GLY A 58 -7.34 -7.14 -8.26
N LEU A 59 -7.46 -7.52 -6.99
CA LEU A 59 -8.01 -6.67 -5.91
C LEU A 59 -6.91 -5.99 -5.06
N THR A 60 -5.65 -6.10 -5.46
CA THR A 60 -4.52 -5.45 -4.77
C THR A 60 -3.70 -4.60 -5.75
N ASN A 61 -2.94 -3.63 -5.22
CA ASN A 61 -2.01 -2.81 -6.02
C ASN A 61 -2.69 -2.05 -7.19
N LEU A 62 -3.96 -1.66 -7.04
CA LEU A 62 -4.82 -1.10 -8.08
C LEU A 62 -4.27 0.18 -8.73
N HIS A 63 -3.58 1.00 -7.95
CA HIS A 63 -3.07 2.30 -8.38
C HIS A 63 -1.71 2.25 -9.11
N ILE A 64 -1.09 1.06 -9.23
CA ILE A 64 0.16 0.95 -9.99
C ILE A 64 -0.11 1.34 -11.44
N PRO A 65 0.66 2.30 -12.01
CA PRO A 65 0.43 2.79 -13.36
C PRO A 65 0.54 1.70 -14.42
N ALA A 66 -0.24 1.84 -15.50
CA ALA A 66 -0.30 0.88 -16.60
C ALA A 66 1.06 0.69 -17.33
N GLU A 67 1.90 1.71 -17.34
CA GLU A 67 3.25 1.66 -17.91
C GLU A 67 4.19 0.67 -17.18
N TYR A 68 3.87 0.35 -15.91
CA TYR A 68 4.58 -0.68 -15.13
C TYR A 68 3.78 -2.00 -15.03
N GLY A 69 2.72 -2.13 -15.84
CA GLY A 69 1.88 -3.32 -15.92
C GLY A 69 0.69 -3.33 -14.94
N GLY A 70 0.48 -2.26 -14.16
CA GLY A 70 -0.65 -2.12 -13.25
C GLY A 70 -1.95 -1.72 -13.94
N MET A 71 -3.01 -1.59 -13.18
CA MET A 71 -4.32 -1.15 -13.69
C MET A 71 -4.48 0.37 -13.77
N GLY A 72 -3.66 1.14 -13.05
CA GLY A 72 -3.72 2.60 -13.03
C GLY A 72 -5.04 3.16 -12.51
N MET A 73 -5.70 2.42 -11.63
CA MET A 73 -6.98 2.83 -11.06
C MET A 73 -6.84 4.03 -10.12
N GLY A 74 -7.94 4.74 -9.90
CA GLY A 74 -7.97 5.90 -9.04
C GLY A 74 -8.09 5.55 -7.56
N ILE A 75 -7.87 6.56 -6.71
CA ILE A 75 -7.98 6.40 -5.24
C ILE A 75 -9.38 5.95 -4.82
N LEU A 76 -10.44 6.38 -5.51
CA LEU A 76 -11.80 5.95 -5.20
C LEU A 76 -11.95 4.44 -5.35
N ASP A 77 -11.39 3.87 -6.41
CA ASP A 77 -11.44 2.43 -6.66
C ASP A 77 -10.73 1.63 -5.54
N GLU A 78 -9.60 2.13 -5.08
CA GLU A 78 -8.91 1.54 -3.92
C GLU A 78 -9.73 1.64 -2.63
N VAL A 79 -10.39 2.78 -2.39
CA VAL A 79 -11.24 2.97 -1.23
C VAL A 79 -12.41 1.98 -1.24
N LEU A 80 -13.06 1.77 -2.39
CA LEU A 80 -14.16 0.82 -2.51
C LEU A 80 -13.73 -0.61 -2.13
N VAL A 81 -12.60 -1.07 -2.65
CA VAL A 81 -12.09 -2.40 -2.31
C VAL A 81 -11.61 -2.49 -0.86
N SER A 82 -10.91 -1.46 -0.37
CA SER A 82 -10.43 -1.42 1.02
C SER A 82 -11.58 -1.39 2.04
N GLU A 83 -12.69 -0.72 1.72
CA GLU A 83 -13.90 -0.70 2.54
C GLU A 83 -14.49 -2.11 2.69
N GLU A 84 -14.63 -2.84 1.57
CA GLU A 84 -15.16 -4.19 1.58
C GLU A 84 -14.22 -5.18 2.29
N PHE A 85 -12.93 -5.09 2.06
CA PHE A 85 -11.95 -5.90 2.80
C PHE A 85 -12.02 -5.64 4.30
N SER A 86 -12.13 -4.38 4.71
CA SER A 86 -12.22 -3.98 6.11
C SER A 86 -13.58 -4.33 6.74
N TRP A 87 -14.64 -4.41 5.93
CA TRP A 87 -15.93 -4.97 6.35
C TRP A 87 -15.80 -6.47 6.69
N GLY A 88 -14.99 -7.20 5.95
CA GLY A 88 -14.64 -8.59 6.23
C GLY A 88 -13.83 -8.71 7.53
N ASP A 89 -12.69 -8.03 7.57
CA ASP A 89 -11.78 -7.89 8.72
C ASP A 89 -10.86 -6.68 8.53
N PRO A 90 -10.86 -5.69 9.47
CA PRO A 90 -9.98 -4.52 9.40
C PRO A 90 -8.47 -4.87 9.42
N GLY A 91 -8.10 -5.96 10.09
CA GLY A 91 -6.71 -6.47 10.11
C GLY A 91 -6.28 -6.93 8.72
N PHE A 92 -7.12 -7.72 8.04
CA PHE A 92 -6.90 -8.10 6.66
C PHE A 92 -6.83 -6.89 5.73
N GLY A 93 -7.79 -5.97 5.82
CA GLY A 93 -7.80 -4.75 5.02
C GLY A 93 -6.48 -3.98 5.15
N THR A 94 -5.98 -3.80 6.37
CA THR A 94 -4.68 -3.15 6.62
C THR A 94 -3.51 -3.93 6.03
N ALA A 95 -3.50 -5.26 6.16
CA ALA A 95 -2.42 -6.11 5.65
C ALA A 95 -2.38 -6.11 4.12
N ALA A 96 -3.52 -6.28 3.45
CA ALA A 96 -3.63 -6.33 2.00
C ALA A 96 -3.24 -5.02 1.31
N TYR A 97 -3.52 -3.86 1.97
CA TYR A 97 -3.19 -2.54 1.44
C TYR A 97 -1.86 -1.96 1.94
N SER A 98 -1.06 -2.72 2.70
CA SER A 98 0.26 -2.25 3.17
C SER A 98 1.21 -1.87 2.03
N ASN A 99 1.13 -2.54 0.89
CA ASN A 99 1.89 -2.22 -0.31
C ASN A 99 1.65 -0.78 -0.80
N GLY A 100 0.44 -0.24 -0.68
CA GLY A 100 0.09 1.11 -1.11
C GLY A 100 0.97 2.19 -0.48
N LEU A 101 1.38 1.99 0.78
CA LEU A 101 2.29 2.90 1.47
C LEU A 101 3.71 2.91 0.87
N THR A 102 4.15 1.80 0.28
CA THR A 102 5.48 1.70 -0.35
C THR A 102 5.47 2.13 -1.81
N VAL A 103 4.37 1.88 -2.51
CA VAL A 103 4.17 2.23 -3.93
C VAL A 103 4.21 3.74 -4.15
N GLY A 104 3.53 4.53 -3.30
CA GLY A 104 3.48 5.98 -3.41
C GLY A 104 4.87 6.65 -3.50
N PRO A 105 5.78 6.43 -2.54
CA PRO A 105 7.15 6.94 -2.62
C PRO A 105 7.94 6.48 -3.84
N VAL A 106 7.76 5.22 -4.28
CA VAL A 106 8.43 4.72 -5.48
C VAL A 106 7.92 5.43 -6.74
N ILE A 107 6.60 5.63 -6.88
CA ILE A 107 6.01 6.38 -8.00
C ILE A 107 6.55 7.82 -8.03
N THR A 108 6.64 8.48 -6.87
CA THR A 108 6.97 9.91 -6.82
C THR A 108 8.46 10.20 -6.85
N GLY A 109 9.31 9.33 -6.31
CA GLY A 109 10.73 9.58 -6.12
C GLY A 109 11.68 8.56 -6.74
N GLY A 110 11.17 7.43 -7.23
CA GLY A 110 12.00 6.40 -7.87
C GLY A 110 12.48 6.80 -9.27
N THR A 111 13.64 6.26 -9.69
CA THR A 111 14.05 6.30 -11.11
C THR A 111 13.13 5.39 -11.95
N GLU A 112 13.14 5.53 -13.26
CA GLU A 112 12.31 4.69 -14.13
C GLU A 112 12.69 3.21 -14.01
N GLU A 113 13.97 2.89 -13.82
CA GLU A 113 14.45 1.52 -13.57
C GLU A 113 13.91 0.98 -12.25
N GLN A 114 13.94 1.78 -11.18
CA GLN A 114 13.40 1.40 -9.88
C GLN A 114 11.88 1.20 -9.92
N LYS A 115 11.15 2.08 -10.60
CA LYS A 115 9.71 1.92 -10.80
C LYS A 115 9.39 0.64 -11.56
N ALA A 116 10.08 0.40 -12.69
CA ALA A 116 9.88 -0.81 -13.49
C ALA A 116 10.16 -2.08 -12.68
N GLU A 117 11.23 -2.08 -11.86
CA GLU A 117 11.60 -3.22 -11.03
C GLU A 117 10.59 -3.44 -9.89
N TYR A 118 10.43 -2.45 -8.99
CA TYR A 118 9.66 -2.65 -7.76
C TYR A 118 8.15 -2.70 -8.00
N LEU A 119 7.60 -1.81 -8.84
CA LEU A 119 6.17 -1.81 -9.14
C LEU A 119 5.80 -2.99 -10.04
N GLY A 120 6.62 -3.28 -11.06
CA GLY A 120 6.38 -4.40 -11.98
C GLY A 120 6.39 -5.77 -11.28
N ARG A 121 7.18 -5.93 -10.22
CA ARG A 121 7.16 -7.16 -9.41
C ARG A 121 5.87 -7.30 -8.61
N LEU A 122 5.38 -6.22 -7.99
CA LEU A 122 4.11 -6.21 -7.24
C LEU A 122 2.88 -6.49 -8.10
N VAL A 123 2.97 -6.22 -9.40
CA VAL A 123 1.90 -6.58 -10.36
C VAL A 123 1.93 -8.05 -10.72
N LYS A 124 3.13 -8.61 -10.90
CA LYS A 124 3.30 -10.00 -11.40
C LYS A 124 3.14 -11.06 -10.32
N GLU A 125 3.49 -10.71 -9.11
CA GLU A 125 3.61 -11.66 -8.00
C GLU A 125 2.91 -11.08 -6.75
N PRO A 126 2.31 -11.93 -5.90
CA PRO A 126 1.64 -11.49 -4.67
C PRO A 126 2.65 -11.13 -3.56
N LEU A 127 3.61 -10.26 -3.90
CA LEU A 127 4.65 -9.84 -2.98
C LEU A 127 4.14 -8.87 -1.93
N ILE A 128 4.77 -8.90 -0.77
CA ILE A 128 4.53 -7.98 0.34
C ILE A 128 5.68 -6.97 0.39
N ALA A 129 5.33 -5.70 0.41
CA ALA A 129 6.25 -4.59 0.60
C ALA A 129 5.93 -3.86 1.90
N SER A 130 6.92 -3.67 2.75
CA SER A 130 6.72 -3.03 4.06
C SER A 130 7.29 -1.62 4.13
N TYR A 131 6.50 -0.71 4.73
CA TYR A 131 6.81 0.71 4.86
C TYR A 131 7.47 1.01 6.20
N CYS A 132 8.80 1.20 6.21
CA CYS A 132 9.62 1.38 7.40
C CYS A 132 9.92 2.86 7.67
N VAL A 133 9.01 3.55 8.34
CA VAL A 133 9.16 4.97 8.72
C VAL A 133 9.24 5.13 10.23
N THR A 134 8.25 4.63 10.97
CA THR A 134 8.14 4.77 12.43
C THR A 134 9.35 4.22 13.17
N GLU A 135 9.79 4.95 14.18
CA GLU A 135 10.86 4.58 15.11
C GLU A 135 10.37 4.66 16.56
N PRO A 136 11.08 4.08 17.55
CA PRO A 136 10.69 4.18 18.95
C PRO A 136 10.50 5.61 19.45
N GLY A 137 11.22 6.58 18.90
CA GLY A 137 11.16 7.99 19.27
C GLY A 137 10.48 8.90 18.22
N ALA A 138 9.99 8.35 17.10
CA ALA A 138 9.45 9.15 15.99
C ALA A 138 8.25 8.45 15.34
N GLY A 139 7.07 9.06 15.45
CA GLY A 139 5.83 8.65 14.80
C GLY A 139 5.33 9.76 13.89
N SER A 140 4.38 10.57 14.36
CA SER A 140 3.86 11.73 13.61
C SER A 140 4.93 12.79 13.32
N ASP A 141 5.91 12.92 14.20
CA ASP A 141 7.10 13.75 13.95
C ASP A 141 8.15 12.94 13.17
N VAL A 142 7.90 12.76 11.88
CA VAL A 142 8.78 12.03 10.95
C VAL A 142 10.15 12.69 10.83
N ALA A 143 10.25 14.01 11.05
CA ALA A 143 11.53 14.73 11.05
C ALA A 143 12.50 14.24 12.13
N SER A 144 11.98 13.66 13.22
CA SER A 144 12.77 13.19 14.35
C SER A 144 13.34 11.78 14.21
N ILE A 145 13.20 11.14 13.04
CA ILE A 145 13.81 9.82 12.80
C ILE A 145 15.32 9.86 12.99
N GLN A 146 15.89 8.76 13.47
CA GLN A 146 17.30 8.64 13.75
C GLN A 146 18.03 7.68 12.80
N THR A 147 17.31 6.80 12.12
CA THR A 147 17.89 5.87 11.14
C THR A 147 18.70 6.63 10.09
N THR A 148 19.91 6.16 9.83
CA THR A 148 20.82 6.73 8.84
C THR A 148 21.12 5.75 7.72
N ALA A 149 21.41 6.27 6.54
CA ALA A 149 21.89 5.54 5.37
C ALA A 149 23.23 6.17 4.93
N VAL A 150 24.34 5.53 5.27
CA VAL A 150 25.67 6.03 4.95
C VAL A 150 26.18 5.34 3.71
N ARG A 151 26.59 6.11 2.70
CA ARG A 151 27.12 5.54 1.44
C ARG A 151 28.47 4.88 1.66
N ASP A 152 28.60 3.65 1.19
CA ASP A 152 29.86 2.88 1.16
C ASP A 152 30.04 2.27 -0.25
N GLY A 153 30.79 2.94 -1.09
CA GLY A 153 30.97 2.55 -2.49
C GLY A 153 29.66 2.65 -3.28
N ASP A 154 29.16 1.51 -3.75
CA ASP A 154 27.92 1.36 -4.52
C ASP A 154 26.71 0.93 -3.67
N HIS A 155 26.88 0.79 -2.34
CA HIS A 155 25.81 0.46 -1.40
C HIS A 155 25.57 1.56 -0.37
N TYR A 156 24.56 1.34 0.48
CA TYR A 156 24.31 2.14 1.68
C TYR A 156 24.28 1.23 2.90
N ILE A 157 24.95 1.66 3.97
CA ILE A 157 24.89 1.02 5.28
C ILE A 157 23.78 1.69 6.07
N LEU A 158 22.74 0.92 6.40
CA LEU A 158 21.62 1.37 7.23
C LEU A 158 21.93 1.13 8.70
N ASN A 159 21.79 2.18 9.53
CA ASN A 159 21.91 2.09 10.99
C ASN A 159 20.72 2.77 11.65
N GLY A 160 19.96 2.01 12.45
CA GLY A 160 18.79 2.50 13.14
C GLY A 160 17.84 1.38 13.55
N GLN A 161 16.67 1.77 14.01
CA GLN A 161 15.60 0.86 14.42
C GLN A 161 14.27 1.36 13.92
N LYS A 162 13.49 0.49 13.30
CA LYS A 162 12.10 0.76 12.89
C LYS A 162 11.15 -0.03 13.80
N MET A 163 9.92 0.47 13.96
CA MET A 163 8.92 -0.10 14.86
C MET A 163 7.55 -0.08 14.21
N TRP A 164 6.71 -1.05 14.56
CA TRP A 164 5.32 -1.17 14.09
C TRP A 164 5.19 -1.31 12.57
N ILE A 165 6.08 -2.11 11.97
CA ILE A 165 6.12 -2.29 10.53
C ILE A 165 5.20 -3.43 10.12
N THR A 166 4.05 -3.08 9.53
CA THR A 166 3.05 -4.04 9.04
C THR A 166 3.70 -4.98 8.01
N GLY A 167 3.47 -6.28 8.16
CA GLY A 167 3.95 -7.30 7.25
C GLY A 167 5.46 -7.54 7.26
N ALA A 168 6.24 -6.93 8.18
CA ALA A 168 7.70 -7.00 8.16
C ALA A 168 8.29 -8.43 8.19
N GLY A 169 7.58 -9.38 8.81
CA GLY A 169 7.99 -10.79 8.87
C GLY A 169 7.80 -11.55 7.57
N GLN A 170 6.98 -11.04 6.66
CA GLN A 170 6.61 -11.62 5.37
C GLN A 170 7.08 -10.79 4.18
N ALA A 171 7.68 -9.61 4.45
CA ALA A 171 8.04 -8.68 3.39
C ALA A 171 9.16 -9.20 2.49
N ASP A 172 8.94 -9.10 1.18
CA ASP A 172 9.91 -9.39 0.14
C ASP A 172 10.90 -8.24 -0.06
N TRP A 173 10.46 -7.01 0.24
CA TRP A 173 11.28 -5.82 0.24
C TRP A 173 10.72 -4.73 1.15
N PHE A 174 11.55 -3.73 1.46
CA PHE A 174 11.24 -2.67 2.41
C PHE A 174 11.50 -1.30 1.77
N PHE A 175 10.52 -0.39 1.91
CA PHE A 175 10.79 1.04 1.79
C PHE A 175 11.29 1.53 3.15
N VAL A 176 12.53 2.03 3.22
CA VAL A 176 13.13 2.51 4.47
C VAL A 176 13.39 4.01 4.40
N LEU A 177 12.70 4.79 5.22
CA LEU A 177 13.01 6.21 5.37
C LEU A 177 14.21 6.37 6.32
N ALA A 178 15.29 6.96 5.81
CA ALA A 178 16.54 7.17 6.54
C ALA A 178 17.21 8.49 6.12
N TYR A 179 17.97 9.09 7.01
CA TYR A 179 18.80 10.23 6.67
C TYR A 179 20.08 9.80 5.94
N THR A 180 20.31 10.34 4.77
CA THR A 180 21.61 10.30 4.09
C THR A 180 22.51 11.45 4.53
N ASP A 181 21.92 12.59 4.90
CA ASP A 181 22.58 13.75 5.49
C ASP A 181 21.63 14.45 6.48
N LYS A 182 21.91 14.31 7.77
CA LYS A 182 21.13 14.98 8.83
C LYS A 182 21.28 16.50 8.81
N SER A 183 22.39 17.03 8.30
CA SER A 183 22.65 18.48 8.26
C SER A 183 21.80 19.19 7.23
N ALA A 184 21.32 18.49 6.21
CA ALA A 184 20.42 19.03 5.19
C ALA A 184 19.01 19.34 5.73
N GLY A 185 18.66 18.81 6.91
CA GLY A 185 17.32 18.97 7.50
C GLY A 185 16.24 18.35 6.64
N TYR A 186 15.09 19.01 6.60
CA TYR A 186 13.88 18.55 5.90
C TYR A 186 13.77 19.07 4.46
N LYS A 187 14.89 19.21 3.77
CA LYS A 187 14.94 19.78 2.41
C LYS A 187 15.14 18.72 1.38
#